data_8314c51f33a27f67ce4363da9a72b579
#
_entry.id   8314c51f33a27f67ce4363da9a72b579
#
_cell.length_a   1.000
_cell.length_b   1.000
_cell.length_c   1.000
_cell.angle_alpha   90.00
_cell.angle_beta   90.00
_cell.angle_gamma   90.00
#
_symmetry.space_group_name_H-M   'P 1'
#
loop_
_entity.id
_entity.type
_entity.pdbx_description
1 polymer ?
#
loop_
_entity_poly.entity_id
_entity_poly.type
_entity_poly.pdbx_seq_one_letter_code
_entity_poly.pdbx_strand_id
1 'polypeptide(L)'
;MGHVTLTLGIVGLPNVGKSTLFNALTRNDVLAANYPFATIEPNVGLVELPDSRLARLAEIFESERILPATVSFVDIAGIVKGASDGEGMGNAFLANIREADAICQVVRAFSDDNVIHVDGRVDPASDISVIETELILADLQTVEKALPRLEKEARKNKDLAEQVEGAKKAQAILEDSRTLSSAAALGEIDLATVRDLHFLTAKPFLYVFNSDEAVLTDEDKKAELRELVAPADCVFLDAATEADLLELDDEEAAELLESVGQTEPGLQTLAKAGFATLGLQTYLTAGPKEARAWTIHKGDTAPQAAGVIHTDFEKGFIR
;
A
#
# COMPACT_ATOMS: atom_id res chain seq x y z
N MET A 1 -16.87 -5.15 -17.72
CA MET A 1 -15.80 -5.84 -16.99
C MET A 1 -15.37 -4.91 -15.89
N GLY A 2 -15.49 -5.32 -14.61
CA GLY A 2 -15.12 -4.47 -13.48
C GLY A 2 -13.64 -4.16 -13.52
N HIS A 3 -13.29 -2.90 -13.35
CA HIS A 3 -11.92 -2.51 -13.08
C HIS A 3 -11.48 -3.26 -11.82
N VAL A 4 -10.45 -4.09 -11.92
CA VAL A 4 -9.81 -4.67 -10.74
C VAL A 4 -9.15 -3.52 -10.00
N THR A 5 -9.77 -3.10 -8.90
CA THR A 5 -9.19 -2.06 -8.05
C THR A 5 -8.07 -2.69 -7.23
N LEU A 6 -6.84 -2.24 -7.43
CA LEU A 6 -5.70 -2.67 -6.62
C LEU A 6 -5.82 -2.09 -5.20
N THR A 7 -5.46 -2.88 -4.20
CA THR A 7 -5.63 -2.54 -2.79
C THR A 7 -4.34 -2.62 -1.99
N LEU A 8 -4.20 -1.69 -1.02
CA LEU A 8 -3.21 -1.80 0.04
C LEU A 8 -3.87 -2.35 1.30
N GLY A 9 -3.35 -3.45 1.81
CA GLY A 9 -3.79 -3.99 3.10
C GLY A 9 -3.10 -3.26 4.25
N ILE A 10 -3.88 -2.60 5.11
CA ILE A 10 -3.35 -1.93 6.29
C ILE A 10 -3.18 -2.94 7.42
N VAL A 11 -1.97 -3.05 7.91
CA VAL A 11 -1.57 -3.91 9.01
C VAL A 11 -0.88 -3.11 10.10
N GLY A 12 -0.87 -3.61 11.32
CA GLY A 12 -0.17 -2.99 12.44
C GLY A 12 -0.42 -3.74 13.74
N LEU A 13 0.50 -3.58 14.68
CA LEU A 13 0.34 -4.08 16.05
C LEU A 13 -0.79 -3.32 16.77
N PRO A 14 -1.33 -3.85 17.87
CA PRO A 14 -2.27 -3.11 18.70
C PRO A 14 -1.70 -1.78 19.19
N ASN A 15 -2.55 -0.75 19.29
CA ASN A 15 -2.21 0.57 19.83
C ASN A 15 -1.16 1.38 19.04
N VAL A 16 -1.03 1.12 17.74
CA VAL A 16 -0.18 1.92 16.85
C VAL A 16 -0.93 3.05 16.14
N GLY A 17 -2.24 3.14 16.33
CA GLY A 17 -3.10 4.12 15.67
C GLY A 17 -3.71 3.65 14.36
N LYS A 18 -3.66 2.36 14.07
CA LYS A 18 -4.22 1.76 12.84
C LYS A 18 -5.72 2.06 12.69
N SER A 19 -6.50 1.87 13.75
CA SER A 19 -7.95 2.14 13.72
C SER A 19 -8.26 3.63 13.54
N THR A 20 -7.52 4.52 14.17
CA THR A 20 -7.67 5.97 14.01
C THR A 20 -7.38 6.38 12.56
N LEU A 21 -6.30 5.87 11.98
CA LEU A 21 -5.95 6.11 10.59
C LEU A 21 -7.03 5.57 9.64
N PHE A 22 -7.46 4.33 9.83
CA PHE A 22 -8.47 3.72 8.98
C PHE A 22 -9.81 4.44 9.06
N ASN A 23 -10.24 4.88 10.24
CA ASN A 23 -11.44 5.69 10.41
C ASN A 23 -11.34 7.03 9.65
N ALA A 24 -10.18 7.68 9.65
CA ALA A 24 -9.94 8.88 8.85
C ALA A 24 -10.04 8.59 7.34
N LEU A 25 -9.50 7.48 6.89
CA LEU A 25 -9.59 7.05 5.48
C LEU A 25 -11.03 6.77 5.03
N THR A 26 -11.89 6.24 5.91
CA THR A 26 -13.27 5.88 5.59
C THR A 26 -14.26 7.04 5.70
N ARG A 27 -13.91 8.13 6.41
CA ARG A 27 -14.78 9.32 6.56
C ARG A 27 -14.82 10.21 5.32
N ASN A 28 -14.14 9.86 4.25
CA ASN A 28 -14.08 10.68 3.04
C ASN A 28 -15.37 10.49 2.21
N ASP A 29 -16.45 11.14 2.61
CA ASP A 29 -17.79 11.08 1.99
C ASP A 29 -17.83 11.63 0.55
N VAL A 30 -16.77 12.29 0.10
CA VAL A 30 -16.64 12.87 -1.25
C VAL A 30 -16.76 11.81 -2.34
N LEU A 31 -16.37 10.58 -2.06
CA LEU A 31 -16.44 9.47 -3.02
C LEU A 31 -17.85 8.99 -3.31
N ALA A 32 -18.73 9.00 -2.31
CA ALA A 32 -20.13 8.61 -2.48
C ALA A 32 -20.87 9.56 -3.44
N ALA A 33 -20.51 10.84 -3.43
CA ALA A 33 -21.09 11.85 -4.33
C ALA A 33 -20.58 11.73 -5.78
N ASN A 34 -19.31 11.35 -5.97
CA ASN A 34 -18.66 11.26 -7.28
C ASN A 34 -18.85 9.89 -7.95
N TYR A 35 -19.11 8.84 -7.16
CA TYR A 35 -19.28 7.46 -7.63
C TYR A 35 -20.58 6.85 -7.08
N PRO A 36 -21.76 7.30 -7.54
CA PRO A 36 -23.06 6.92 -6.97
C PRO A 36 -23.40 5.43 -7.06
N PHE A 37 -22.63 4.66 -7.84
CA PHE A 37 -22.78 3.21 -7.99
C PHE A 37 -21.68 2.41 -7.30
N ALA A 38 -20.76 3.07 -6.57
CA ALA A 38 -19.73 2.38 -5.80
C ALA A 38 -20.37 1.75 -4.56
N THR A 39 -20.25 0.43 -4.43
CA THR A 39 -20.61 -0.25 -3.19
C THR A 39 -19.56 0.06 -2.15
N ILE A 40 -19.95 0.73 -1.06
CA ILE A 40 -19.05 0.99 0.06
C ILE A 40 -18.97 -0.29 0.88
N GLU A 41 -17.82 -0.97 0.81
CA GLU A 41 -17.54 -2.12 1.66
C GLU A 41 -17.06 -1.64 3.03
N PRO A 42 -17.51 -2.27 4.16
CA PRO A 42 -17.25 -1.74 5.49
C PRO A 42 -15.78 -1.70 5.91
N ASN A 43 -14.91 -2.44 5.24
CA ASN A 43 -13.48 -2.51 5.56
C ASN A 43 -12.59 -1.88 4.47
N VAL A 44 -13.17 -1.05 3.60
CA VAL A 44 -12.46 -0.41 2.49
C VAL A 44 -12.53 1.10 2.64
N GLY A 45 -11.38 1.75 2.66
CA GLY A 45 -11.23 3.20 2.60
C GLY A 45 -10.74 3.61 1.21
N LEU A 46 -11.45 4.55 0.58
CA LEU A 46 -11.04 5.13 -0.70
C LEU A 46 -10.53 6.54 -0.47
N VAL A 47 -9.35 6.85 -1.00
CA VAL A 47 -8.74 8.18 -0.92
C VAL A 47 -8.49 8.71 -2.31
N GLU A 48 -8.91 9.94 -2.57
CA GLU A 48 -8.64 10.61 -3.83
C GLU A 48 -7.16 10.97 -3.98
N LEU A 49 -6.61 10.74 -5.16
CA LEU A 49 -5.27 11.17 -5.52
C LEU A 49 -5.30 12.63 -5.98
N PRO A 50 -4.67 13.57 -5.26
CA PRO A 50 -4.67 14.98 -5.66
C PRO A 50 -3.95 15.18 -6.99
N ASP A 51 -4.58 15.90 -7.92
CA ASP A 51 -3.97 16.27 -9.20
C ASP A 51 -4.47 17.65 -9.65
N SER A 52 -3.63 18.66 -9.48
CA SER A 52 -3.95 20.03 -9.87
C SER A 52 -4.20 20.22 -11.37
N ARG A 53 -3.69 19.33 -12.20
CA ARG A 53 -3.90 19.35 -13.65
C ARG A 53 -5.36 19.10 -14.02
N LEU A 54 -6.08 18.28 -13.23
CA LEU A 54 -7.51 18.01 -13.45
C LEU A 54 -8.37 19.26 -13.31
N ALA A 55 -8.16 20.04 -12.25
CA ALA A 55 -8.88 21.30 -12.05
C ALA A 55 -8.65 22.25 -13.23
N ARG A 56 -7.39 22.37 -13.67
CA ARG A 56 -7.03 23.23 -14.81
C ARG A 56 -7.65 22.77 -16.12
N LEU A 57 -7.68 21.47 -16.38
CA LEU A 57 -8.34 20.91 -17.54
C LEU A 57 -9.85 21.13 -17.50
N ALA A 58 -10.47 20.96 -16.34
CA ALA A 58 -11.90 21.19 -16.15
C ALA A 58 -12.30 22.66 -16.44
N GLU A 59 -11.47 23.62 -16.04
CA GLU A 59 -11.65 25.03 -16.39
C GLU A 59 -11.59 25.28 -17.91
N ILE A 60 -10.56 24.73 -18.58
CA ILE A 60 -10.34 24.90 -20.01
C ILE A 60 -11.49 24.34 -20.86
N PHE A 61 -12.00 23.18 -20.47
CA PHE A 61 -13.04 22.45 -21.19
C PHE A 61 -14.46 22.72 -20.66
N GLU A 62 -14.59 23.57 -19.63
CA GLU A 62 -15.87 23.85 -18.95
C GLU A 62 -16.57 22.57 -18.53
N SER A 63 -15.79 21.65 -17.93
CA SER A 63 -16.26 20.30 -17.56
C SER A 63 -17.26 20.37 -16.42
N GLU A 64 -18.37 19.63 -16.55
CA GLU A 64 -19.41 19.55 -15.52
C GLU A 64 -18.95 18.82 -14.26
N ARG A 65 -18.00 17.87 -14.40
CA ARG A 65 -17.52 17.02 -13.31
C ARG A 65 -16.00 16.84 -13.37
N ILE A 66 -15.41 16.69 -12.18
CA ILE A 66 -14.00 16.31 -12.02
C ILE A 66 -13.97 14.95 -11.34
N LEU A 67 -13.29 13.97 -11.96
CA LEU A 67 -13.16 12.60 -11.47
C LEU A 67 -11.68 12.26 -11.26
N PRO A 68 -11.15 12.43 -10.04
CA PRO A 68 -9.77 12.07 -9.71
C PRO A 68 -9.58 10.55 -9.68
N ALA A 69 -8.33 10.11 -9.76
CA ALA A 69 -7.98 8.73 -9.45
C ALA A 69 -8.10 8.49 -7.94
N THR A 70 -8.28 7.24 -7.55
CA THR A 70 -8.43 6.84 -6.15
C THR A 70 -7.48 5.72 -5.79
N VAL A 71 -7.13 5.65 -4.51
CA VAL A 71 -6.37 4.55 -3.89
C VAL A 71 -7.25 3.85 -2.88
N SER A 72 -7.29 2.54 -2.94
CA SER A 72 -8.09 1.70 -2.04
C SER A 72 -7.21 1.11 -0.94
N PHE A 73 -7.64 1.30 0.31
CA PHE A 73 -7.04 0.71 1.50
C PHE A 73 -8.03 -0.25 2.15
N VAL A 74 -7.56 -1.42 2.56
CA VAL A 74 -8.36 -2.44 3.24
C VAL A 74 -7.82 -2.64 4.64
N ASP A 75 -8.70 -2.55 5.66
CA ASP A 75 -8.29 -2.85 7.03
C ASP A 75 -8.13 -4.36 7.21
N ILE A 76 -6.92 -4.76 7.59
CA ILE A 76 -6.62 -6.14 7.92
C ILE A 76 -6.58 -6.27 9.44
N ALA A 77 -7.45 -7.13 9.98
CA ALA A 77 -7.53 -7.39 11.41
C ALA A 77 -6.16 -7.72 12.00
N GLY A 78 -5.92 -7.25 13.22
CA GLY A 78 -4.60 -7.24 13.84
C GLY A 78 -3.89 -8.58 13.86
N ILE A 79 -2.59 -8.53 13.74
CA ILE A 79 -1.71 -9.70 13.84
C ILE A 79 -1.71 -10.25 15.27
N VAL A 80 -1.71 -11.57 15.38
CA VAL A 80 -1.41 -12.26 16.61
C VAL A 80 -0.04 -12.93 16.43
N LYS A 81 0.82 -12.79 17.43
CA LYS A 81 2.12 -13.48 17.46
C LYS A 81 1.89 -14.99 17.29
N GLY A 82 2.62 -15.63 16.38
CA GLY A 82 2.38 -17.03 16.04
C GLY A 82 1.38 -17.24 14.90
N ALA A 83 1.05 -16.20 14.13
CA ALA A 83 0.13 -16.29 12.99
C ALA A 83 0.53 -17.33 11.95
N SER A 84 1.85 -17.53 11.76
CA SER A 84 2.42 -18.54 10.83
C SER A 84 2.23 -19.98 11.30
N ASP A 85 2.00 -20.22 12.60
CA ASP A 85 1.84 -21.56 13.17
C ASP A 85 0.43 -22.15 12.95
N GLY A 86 -0.45 -21.37 12.31
CA GLY A 86 -1.70 -21.90 11.76
C GLY A 86 -2.89 -22.00 12.71
N GLU A 87 -2.85 -21.32 13.85
CA GLU A 87 -3.96 -21.33 14.80
C GLU A 87 -4.89 -20.10 14.65
N GLY A 88 -6.16 -20.36 14.28
CA GLY A 88 -7.25 -19.41 14.46
C GLY A 88 -7.12 -18.09 13.70
N MET A 89 -7.01 -16.97 14.43
CA MET A 89 -6.96 -15.62 13.86
C MET A 89 -5.72 -15.35 12.99
N GLY A 90 -4.62 -16.09 13.20
CA GLY A 90 -3.42 -16.00 12.38
C GLY A 90 -3.66 -16.41 10.94
N ASN A 91 -4.45 -17.45 10.71
CA ASN A 91 -4.81 -17.88 9.35
C ASN A 91 -5.67 -16.84 8.62
N ALA A 92 -6.60 -16.19 9.33
CA ALA A 92 -7.43 -15.12 8.76
C ALA A 92 -6.56 -13.91 8.38
N PHE A 93 -5.62 -13.52 9.23
CA PHE A 93 -4.65 -12.46 8.94
C PHE A 93 -3.85 -12.75 7.67
N LEU A 94 -3.26 -13.93 7.55
CA LEU A 94 -2.49 -14.32 6.38
C LEU A 94 -3.34 -14.43 5.11
N ALA A 95 -4.58 -14.91 5.23
CA ALA A 95 -5.53 -14.96 4.11
C ALA A 95 -5.85 -13.55 3.59
N ASN A 96 -6.12 -12.61 4.47
CA ASN A 96 -6.40 -11.22 4.09
C ASN A 96 -5.18 -10.53 3.46
N ILE A 97 -3.97 -10.83 3.93
CA ILE A 97 -2.73 -10.35 3.30
C ILE A 97 -2.60 -10.91 1.88
N ARG A 98 -2.97 -12.17 1.65
CA ARG A 98 -2.90 -12.76 0.31
C ARG A 98 -3.80 -12.05 -0.70
N GLU A 99 -4.93 -11.53 -0.28
CA GLU A 99 -5.88 -10.81 -1.13
C GLU A 99 -5.43 -9.38 -1.46
N ALA A 100 -4.59 -8.76 -0.63
CA ALA A 100 -4.08 -7.42 -0.88
C ALA A 100 -2.96 -7.42 -1.95
N ASP A 101 -2.88 -6.34 -2.72
CA ASP A 101 -1.85 -6.18 -3.77
C ASP A 101 -0.54 -5.60 -3.21
N ALA A 102 -0.62 -4.82 -2.15
CA ALA A 102 0.51 -4.27 -1.39
C ALA A 102 0.20 -4.26 0.10
N ILE A 103 1.22 -4.15 0.92
CA ILE A 103 1.12 -4.12 2.38
C ILE A 103 1.46 -2.72 2.86
N CYS A 104 0.55 -2.11 3.63
CA CYS A 104 0.75 -0.82 4.28
C CYS A 104 0.85 -1.05 5.80
N GLN A 105 2.06 -1.04 6.34
CA GLN A 105 2.27 -1.24 7.77
C GLN A 105 2.26 0.08 8.52
N VAL A 106 1.36 0.20 9.50
CA VAL A 106 1.34 1.32 10.44
C VAL A 106 2.24 1.01 11.61
N VAL A 107 3.21 1.89 11.85
CA VAL A 107 4.24 1.77 12.88
C VAL A 107 4.11 2.94 13.84
N ARG A 108 4.09 2.65 15.13
CA ARG A 108 4.03 3.68 16.17
C ARG A 108 5.38 4.38 16.30
N ALA A 109 5.39 5.69 16.10
CA ALA A 109 6.53 6.59 16.33
C ALA A 109 6.16 7.78 17.22
N PHE A 110 4.98 7.73 17.86
CA PHE A 110 4.51 8.75 18.81
C PHE A 110 4.65 8.27 20.25
N SER A 111 4.78 9.22 21.18
CA SER A 111 4.80 8.97 22.62
C SER A 111 3.50 9.49 23.24
N ASP A 112 2.76 8.61 23.93
CA ASP A 112 1.57 8.96 24.69
C ASP A 112 1.46 8.00 25.89
N ASP A 113 1.57 8.55 27.09
CA ASP A 113 1.54 7.79 28.36
C ASP A 113 0.16 7.14 28.61
N ASN A 114 -0.90 7.64 27.95
CA ASN A 114 -2.25 7.08 28.04
C ASN A 114 -2.50 5.93 27.09
N VAL A 115 -1.61 5.73 26.10
CA VAL A 115 -1.71 4.65 25.11
C VAL A 115 -0.57 3.66 25.34
N ILE A 116 -0.89 2.52 25.94
CA ILE A 116 0.09 1.50 26.27
C ILE A 116 0.53 0.77 24.98
N HIS A 117 1.85 0.72 24.77
CA HIS A 117 2.43 -0.14 23.72
C HIS A 117 2.42 -1.60 24.20
N VAL A 118 2.21 -2.55 23.26
CA VAL A 118 2.15 -4.00 23.54
C VAL A 118 3.37 -4.52 24.29
N ASP A 119 4.55 -4.04 23.93
CA ASP A 119 5.84 -4.42 24.55
C ASP A 119 6.29 -3.45 25.68
N GLY A 120 5.43 -2.53 26.10
CA GLY A 120 5.69 -1.57 27.18
C GLY A 120 6.62 -0.41 26.81
N ARG A 121 7.09 -0.33 25.56
CA ARG A 121 7.92 0.75 25.03
C ARG A 121 7.67 0.97 23.55
N VAL A 122 7.92 2.19 23.08
CA VAL A 122 7.87 2.55 21.66
C VAL A 122 9.20 2.16 21.00
N ASP A 123 9.16 1.16 20.12
CA ASP A 123 10.32 0.66 19.37
C ASP A 123 9.89 0.32 17.93
N PRO A 124 10.01 1.29 16.98
CA PRO A 124 9.61 1.08 15.60
C PRO A 124 10.30 -0.10 14.93
N ALA A 125 11.58 -0.31 15.18
CA ALA A 125 12.34 -1.42 14.59
C ALA A 125 11.79 -2.78 15.04
N SER A 126 11.46 -2.92 16.32
CA SER A 126 10.84 -4.13 16.87
C SER A 126 9.45 -4.36 16.29
N ASP A 127 8.63 -3.33 16.18
CA ASP A 127 7.28 -3.43 15.62
C ASP A 127 7.28 -3.89 14.15
N ILE A 128 8.19 -3.34 13.35
CA ILE A 128 8.40 -3.76 11.96
C ILE A 128 8.82 -5.22 11.91
N SER A 129 9.79 -5.62 12.72
CA SER A 129 10.33 -6.97 12.75
C SER A 129 9.28 -8.02 13.11
N VAL A 130 8.36 -7.74 14.03
CA VAL A 130 7.31 -8.68 14.44
C VAL A 130 6.43 -9.08 13.25
N ILE A 131 5.95 -8.12 12.47
CA ILE A 131 5.08 -8.38 11.31
C ILE A 131 5.86 -9.06 10.19
N GLU A 132 7.03 -8.54 9.85
CA GLU A 132 7.88 -9.13 8.81
C GLU A 132 8.25 -10.58 9.12
N THR A 133 8.57 -10.90 10.37
CA THR A 133 8.90 -12.25 10.79
C THR A 133 7.76 -13.22 10.57
N GLU A 134 6.51 -12.84 10.91
CA GLU A 134 5.35 -13.69 10.68
C GLU A 134 5.13 -13.99 9.17
N LEU A 135 5.32 -12.98 8.33
CA LEU A 135 5.20 -13.15 6.88
C LEU A 135 6.35 -13.98 6.30
N ILE A 136 7.56 -13.79 6.78
CA ILE A 136 8.75 -14.56 6.38
C ILE A 136 8.59 -16.04 6.76
N LEU A 137 8.12 -16.32 7.98
CA LEU A 137 7.88 -17.71 8.42
C LEU A 137 6.80 -18.39 7.57
N ALA A 138 5.73 -17.68 7.20
CA ALA A 138 4.72 -18.21 6.29
C ALA A 138 5.31 -18.53 4.90
N ASP A 139 6.15 -17.65 4.38
CA ASP A 139 6.81 -17.84 3.08
C ASP A 139 7.84 -18.96 3.12
N LEU A 140 8.58 -19.12 4.22
CA LEU A 140 9.49 -20.25 4.42
C LEU A 140 8.74 -21.58 4.36
N GLN A 141 7.59 -21.69 5.00
CA GLN A 141 6.74 -22.89 4.90
C GLN A 141 6.30 -23.16 3.46
N THR A 142 5.99 -22.10 2.71
CA THR A 142 5.60 -22.21 1.31
C THR A 142 6.73 -22.75 0.45
N VAL A 143 7.95 -22.20 0.56
CA VAL A 143 9.09 -22.61 -0.26
C VAL A 143 9.59 -24.01 0.12
N GLU A 144 9.59 -24.36 1.40
CA GLU A 144 9.99 -25.69 1.88
C GLU A 144 9.11 -26.80 1.32
N LYS A 145 7.80 -26.54 1.16
CA LYS A 145 6.87 -27.48 0.54
C LYS A 145 6.99 -27.51 -0.99
N ALA A 146 7.22 -26.36 -1.61
CA ALA A 146 7.22 -26.21 -3.06
C ALA A 146 8.52 -26.71 -3.71
N LEU A 147 9.68 -26.46 -3.07
CA LEU A 147 10.99 -26.71 -3.68
C LEU A 147 11.24 -28.17 -4.06
N PRO A 148 10.97 -29.19 -3.21
CA PRO A 148 11.14 -30.59 -3.60
C PRO A 148 10.28 -30.99 -4.80
N ARG A 149 9.04 -30.48 -4.89
CA ARG A 149 8.14 -30.71 -6.02
C ARG A 149 8.69 -30.08 -7.29
N LEU A 150 9.11 -28.82 -7.23
CA LEU A 150 9.68 -28.10 -8.37
C LEU A 150 10.94 -28.77 -8.89
N GLU A 151 11.85 -29.22 -8.02
CA GLU A 151 13.05 -29.95 -8.40
C GLU A 151 12.73 -31.26 -9.12
N LYS A 152 11.72 -32.00 -8.64
CA LYS A 152 11.28 -33.25 -9.27
C LYS A 152 10.68 -33.00 -10.65
N GLU A 153 9.87 -31.97 -10.79
CA GLU A 153 9.25 -31.58 -12.06
C GLU A 153 10.31 -31.06 -13.07
N ALA A 154 11.29 -30.29 -12.59
CA ALA A 154 12.38 -29.75 -13.42
C ALA A 154 13.27 -30.83 -14.04
N ARG A 155 13.37 -32.00 -13.42
CA ARG A 155 14.10 -33.17 -14.01
C ARG A 155 13.42 -33.65 -15.30
N LYS A 156 12.11 -33.43 -15.43
CA LYS A 156 11.32 -33.80 -16.60
C LYS A 156 11.10 -32.66 -17.57
N ASN A 157 11.10 -31.44 -17.08
CA ASN A 157 10.87 -30.21 -17.84
C ASN A 157 11.94 -29.17 -17.52
N LYS A 158 12.88 -28.98 -18.43
CA LYS A 158 14.01 -28.03 -18.27
C LYS A 158 13.56 -26.56 -18.19
N ASP A 159 12.36 -26.23 -18.68
CA ASP A 159 11.82 -24.87 -18.63
C ASP A 159 11.53 -24.42 -17.19
N LEU A 160 11.47 -25.36 -16.24
CA LEU A 160 11.29 -25.06 -14.82
C LEU A 160 12.59 -24.78 -14.06
N ALA A 161 13.75 -24.83 -14.74
CA ALA A 161 15.05 -24.63 -14.08
C ALA A 161 15.16 -23.22 -13.45
N GLU A 162 14.65 -22.18 -14.13
CA GLU A 162 14.66 -20.82 -13.59
C GLU A 162 13.78 -20.68 -12.36
N GLN A 163 12.64 -21.37 -12.32
CA GLN A 163 11.75 -21.37 -11.15
C GLN A 163 12.41 -22.05 -9.96
N VAL A 164 13.14 -23.13 -10.18
CA VAL A 164 13.91 -23.82 -9.12
C VAL A 164 14.98 -22.90 -8.56
N GLU A 165 15.76 -22.26 -9.43
CA GLU A 165 16.79 -21.29 -8.99
C GLU A 165 16.19 -20.10 -8.27
N GLY A 166 15.08 -19.55 -8.76
CA GLY A 166 14.34 -18.49 -8.10
C GLY A 166 13.84 -18.90 -6.71
N ALA A 167 13.29 -20.11 -6.58
CA ALA A 167 12.82 -20.63 -5.29
C ALA A 167 13.98 -20.85 -4.30
N LYS A 168 15.13 -21.31 -4.74
CA LYS A 168 16.34 -21.44 -3.89
C LYS A 168 16.85 -20.07 -3.42
N LYS A 169 16.89 -19.09 -4.31
CA LYS A 169 17.25 -17.71 -3.93
C LYS A 169 16.26 -17.13 -2.93
N ALA A 170 14.95 -17.33 -3.16
CA ALA A 170 13.92 -16.90 -2.23
C ALA A 170 14.11 -17.54 -0.85
N GLN A 171 14.35 -18.83 -0.77
CA GLN A 171 14.61 -19.52 0.48
C GLN A 171 15.80 -18.92 1.23
N ALA A 172 16.92 -18.69 0.56
CA ALA A 172 18.12 -18.11 1.18
C ALA A 172 17.87 -16.68 1.72
N ILE A 173 17.13 -15.86 0.98
CA ILE A 173 16.78 -14.49 1.41
C ILE A 173 15.88 -14.53 2.65
N LEU A 174 14.88 -15.41 2.66
CA LEU A 174 13.95 -15.57 3.77
C LEU A 174 14.64 -16.14 5.03
N GLU A 175 15.56 -17.10 4.87
CA GLU A 175 16.38 -17.63 5.96
C GLU A 175 17.29 -16.55 6.58
N ASP A 176 17.69 -15.56 5.79
CA ASP A 176 18.43 -14.38 6.24
C ASP A 176 17.52 -13.29 6.85
N SER A 177 16.28 -13.64 7.17
CA SER A 177 15.26 -12.74 7.78
C SER A 177 14.99 -11.47 6.97
N ARG A 178 14.98 -11.57 5.64
CA ARG A 178 14.73 -10.46 4.72
C ARG A 178 13.48 -10.72 3.89
N THR A 179 12.76 -9.65 3.55
CA THR A 179 11.62 -9.73 2.65
C THR A 179 12.07 -9.89 1.20
N LEU A 180 11.29 -10.61 0.40
CA LEU A 180 11.62 -10.80 -1.02
C LEU A 180 11.49 -9.50 -1.82
N SER A 181 10.53 -8.63 -1.45
CA SER A 181 10.37 -7.32 -2.11
C SER A 181 11.58 -6.41 -1.91
N SER A 182 12.18 -6.39 -0.71
CA SER A 182 13.39 -5.60 -0.45
C SER A 182 14.58 -6.14 -1.24
N ALA A 183 14.76 -7.45 -1.27
CA ALA A 183 15.81 -8.10 -2.04
C ALA A 183 15.64 -7.87 -3.56
N ALA A 184 14.41 -7.92 -4.06
CA ALA A 184 14.11 -7.61 -5.46
C ALA A 184 14.42 -6.16 -5.84
N ALA A 185 14.11 -5.21 -4.97
CA ALA A 185 14.45 -3.80 -5.16
C ALA A 185 15.96 -3.55 -5.25
N LEU A 186 16.76 -4.42 -4.60
CA LEU A 186 18.22 -4.41 -4.66
C LEU A 186 18.79 -5.25 -5.83
N GLY A 187 17.94 -5.84 -6.66
CA GLY A 187 18.35 -6.64 -7.81
C GLY A 187 18.85 -8.06 -7.47
N GLU A 188 18.59 -8.55 -6.26
CA GLU A 188 19.09 -9.84 -5.78
C GLU A 188 18.23 -11.03 -6.22
N ILE A 189 16.97 -10.80 -6.58
CA ILE A 189 16.03 -11.80 -7.06
C ILE A 189 15.09 -11.22 -8.11
N ASP A 190 14.77 -12.01 -9.12
CA ASP A 190 13.68 -11.73 -10.06
C ASP A 190 12.40 -12.41 -9.57
N LEU A 191 11.44 -11.61 -9.08
CA LEU A 191 10.17 -12.11 -8.55
C LEU A 191 9.28 -12.79 -9.61
N ALA A 192 9.51 -12.53 -10.90
CA ALA A 192 8.78 -13.21 -11.98
C ALA A 192 9.02 -14.72 -11.95
N THR A 193 10.21 -15.17 -11.55
CA THR A 193 10.59 -16.59 -11.47
C THR A 193 9.85 -17.37 -10.38
N VAL A 194 9.31 -16.68 -9.38
CA VAL A 194 8.61 -17.26 -8.22
C VAL A 194 7.15 -16.82 -8.10
N ARG A 195 6.61 -16.20 -9.14
CA ARG A 195 5.24 -15.65 -9.14
C ARG A 195 4.18 -16.67 -8.71
N ASP A 196 4.30 -17.91 -9.19
CA ASP A 196 3.34 -18.99 -8.95
C ASP A 196 3.36 -19.49 -7.51
N LEU A 197 4.35 -19.12 -6.72
CA LEU A 197 4.44 -19.46 -5.31
C LEU A 197 3.67 -18.49 -4.39
N HIS A 198 3.24 -17.37 -4.92
CA HIS A 198 2.41 -16.37 -4.21
C HIS A 198 2.97 -15.97 -2.84
N PHE A 199 4.26 -15.68 -2.79
CA PHE A 199 4.91 -15.24 -1.55
C PHE A 199 4.32 -13.92 -1.04
N LEU A 200 4.07 -13.87 0.27
CA LEU A 200 3.55 -12.68 0.94
C LEU A 200 4.57 -11.55 0.96
N THR A 201 5.84 -11.87 1.25
CA THR A 201 6.92 -10.88 1.32
C THR A 201 7.41 -10.41 -0.06
N ALA A 202 6.92 -11.00 -1.15
CA ALA A 202 7.14 -10.51 -2.50
C ALA A 202 6.25 -9.32 -2.87
N LYS A 203 5.17 -9.08 -2.11
CA LYS A 203 4.31 -7.92 -2.28
C LYS A 203 5.08 -6.64 -1.93
N PRO A 204 4.79 -5.51 -2.63
CA PRO A 204 5.35 -4.21 -2.25
C PRO A 204 4.93 -3.80 -0.83
N PHE A 205 5.84 -3.17 -0.11
CA PHE A 205 5.60 -2.61 1.23
C PHE A 205 5.62 -1.09 1.19
N LEU A 206 4.70 -0.49 1.95
CA LEU A 206 4.68 0.92 2.31
C LEU A 206 4.57 0.99 3.83
N TYR A 207 5.36 1.86 4.45
CA TYR A 207 5.32 2.05 5.90
C TYR A 207 4.73 3.41 6.24
N VAL A 208 3.84 3.44 7.23
CA VAL A 208 3.29 4.68 7.80
C VAL A 208 3.80 4.80 9.22
N PHE A 209 4.67 5.77 9.47
CA PHE A 209 5.08 6.13 10.82
C PHE A 209 4.05 7.09 11.40
N ASN A 210 3.20 6.56 12.27
CA ASN A 210 2.26 7.37 13.03
C ASN A 210 3.03 8.13 14.10
N SER A 211 3.18 9.42 13.87
CA SER A 211 4.16 10.29 14.53
C SER A 211 3.46 11.38 15.33
N ASP A 212 4.12 11.88 16.36
CA ASP A 212 3.76 13.14 17.03
C ASP A 212 4.50 14.34 16.40
N GLU A 213 4.20 15.55 16.86
CA GLU A 213 4.84 16.77 16.38
C GLU A 213 6.37 16.71 16.53
N ALA A 214 6.86 16.11 17.62
CA ALA A 214 8.29 16.01 17.87
C ALA A 214 9.02 15.23 16.76
N VAL A 215 8.41 14.16 16.25
CA VAL A 215 8.95 13.40 15.12
C VAL A 215 8.72 14.11 13.79
N LEU A 216 7.52 14.67 13.57
CA LEU A 216 7.16 15.33 12.31
C LEU A 216 8.08 16.54 12.01
N THR A 217 8.58 17.21 13.01
CA THR A 217 9.46 18.39 12.90
C THR A 217 10.96 18.06 12.98
N ASP A 218 11.33 16.81 13.24
CA ASP A 218 12.72 16.36 13.38
C ASP A 218 13.18 15.56 12.14
N GLU A 219 13.90 16.22 11.24
CA GLU A 219 14.38 15.59 9.99
C GLU A 219 15.42 14.50 10.24
N ASP A 220 16.23 14.60 11.30
CA ASP A 220 17.22 13.58 11.65
C ASP A 220 16.51 12.32 12.13
N LYS A 221 15.47 12.46 12.94
CA LYS A 221 14.64 11.33 13.39
C LYS A 221 13.89 10.66 12.24
N LYS A 222 13.35 11.45 11.33
CA LYS A 222 12.72 10.90 10.11
C LYS A 222 13.72 10.15 9.24
N ALA A 223 14.95 10.66 9.11
CA ALA A 223 16.00 9.98 8.35
C ALA A 223 16.36 8.62 8.96
N GLU A 224 16.51 8.53 10.29
CA GLU A 224 16.71 7.26 10.99
C GLU A 224 15.57 6.27 10.72
N LEU A 225 14.32 6.73 10.79
CA LEU A 225 13.15 5.89 10.53
C LEU A 225 13.06 5.43 9.07
N ARG A 226 13.41 6.29 8.10
CA ARG A 226 13.50 5.90 6.69
C ARG A 226 14.52 4.78 6.47
N GLU A 227 15.65 4.82 7.14
CA GLU A 227 16.68 3.77 7.04
C GLU A 227 16.18 2.41 7.53
N LEU A 228 15.33 2.37 8.55
CA LEU A 228 14.76 1.12 9.06
C LEU A 228 13.98 0.33 8.00
N VAL A 229 13.37 1.01 7.04
CA VAL A 229 12.48 0.43 6.04
C VAL A 229 13.05 0.43 4.63
N ALA A 230 14.16 1.12 4.40
CA ALA A 230 14.80 1.15 3.08
C ALA A 230 15.06 -0.29 2.56
N PRO A 231 14.86 -0.56 1.26
CA PRO A 231 14.54 0.38 0.16
C PRO A 231 13.05 0.69 -0.02
N ALA A 232 12.17 0.21 0.87
CA ALA A 232 10.75 0.53 0.81
C ALA A 232 10.50 2.01 1.13
N ASP A 233 9.39 2.54 0.61
CA ASP A 233 8.96 3.91 0.88
C ASP A 233 8.21 4.03 2.21
N CYS A 234 8.15 5.23 2.76
CA CYS A 234 7.42 5.51 3.99
C CYS A 234 6.77 6.88 3.99
N VAL A 235 5.77 7.04 4.83
CA VAL A 235 5.02 8.28 5.07
C VAL A 235 5.03 8.59 6.56
N PHE A 236 5.19 9.86 6.91
CA PHE A 236 5.06 10.37 8.27
C PHE A 236 3.77 11.17 8.37
N LEU A 237 2.92 10.81 9.31
CA LEU A 237 1.69 11.53 9.61
C LEU A 237 1.31 11.33 11.08
N ASP A 238 0.44 12.19 11.59
CA ASP A 238 -0.24 12.00 12.87
C ASP A 238 -1.70 11.62 12.58
N ALA A 239 -2.05 10.37 12.85
CA ALA A 239 -3.38 9.84 12.58
C ALA A 239 -4.50 10.60 13.32
N ALA A 240 -4.24 11.09 14.53
CA ALA A 240 -5.19 11.90 15.26
C ALA A 240 -5.41 13.26 14.60
N THR A 241 -4.34 13.94 14.21
CA THR A 241 -4.42 15.21 13.45
C THR A 241 -5.16 15.03 12.12
N GLU A 242 -4.91 13.93 11.39
CA GLU A 242 -5.63 13.65 10.15
C GLU A 242 -7.14 13.46 10.37
N ALA A 243 -7.55 12.84 11.46
CA ALA A 243 -8.96 12.74 11.83
C ALA A 243 -9.57 14.12 12.13
N ASP A 244 -8.85 14.99 12.83
CA ASP A 244 -9.28 16.33 13.17
C ASP A 244 -9.40 17.22 11.92
N LEU A 245 -8.48 17.11 10.96
CA LEU A 245 -8.52 17.88 9.69
C LEU A 245 -9.81 17.68 8.89
N LEU A 246 -10.44 16.52 8.99
CA LEU A 246 -11.69 16.23 8.28
C LEU A 246 -12.90 16.97 8.84
N GLU A 247 -12.81 17.51 10.05
CA GLU A 247 -13.87 18.27 10.71
C GLU A 247 -13.71 19.80 10.52
N LEU A 248 -12.61 20.24 9.93
CA LEU A 248 -12.23 21.64 9.78
C LEU A 248 -12.52 22.14 8.36
N ASP A 249 -12.74 23.47 8.23
CA ASP A 249 -12.72 24.11 6.92
C ASP A 249 -11.29 24.25 6.36
N ASP A 250 -11.17 24.69 5.12
CA ASP A 250 -9.87 24.75 4.42
C ASP A 250 -8.86 25.70 5.11
N GLU A 251 -9.33 26.81 5.69
CA GLU A 251 -8.49 27.79 6.37
C GLU A 251 -7.98 27.24 7.72
N GLU A 252 -8.90 26.70 8.52
CA GLU A 252 -8.59 26.06 9.79
C GLU A 252 -7.68 24.84 9.60
N ALA A 253 -7.92 24.03 8.55
CA ALA A 253 -7.07 22.90 8.21
C ALA A 253 -5.65 23.33 7.84
N ALA A 254 -5.50 24.41 7.04
CA ALA A 254 -4.20 24.94 6.68
C ALA A 254 -3.42 25.46 7.91
N GLU A 255 -4.09 26.14 8.84
CA GLU A 255 -3.49 26.61 10.11
C GLU A 255 -3.03 25.43 10.97
N LEU A 256 -3.83 24.38 11.11
CA LEU A 256 -3.48 23.19 11.87
C LEU A 256 -2.26 22.49 11.26
N LEU A 257 -2.22 22.32 9.94
CA LEU A 257 -1.08 21.71 9.23
C LEU A 257 0.20 22.51 9.43
N GLU A 258 0.14 23.82 9.32
CA GLU A 258 1.30 24.70 9.55
C GLU A 258 1.81 24.57 11.01
N SER A 259 0.90 24.48 11.98
CA SER A 259 1.25 24.34 13.40
C SER A 259 2.02 23.07 13.72
N VAL A 260 1.81 22.00 12.95
CA VAL A 260 2.52 20.70 13.10
C VAL A 260 3.64 20.51 12.07
N GLY A 261 3.98 21.57 11.33
CA GLY A 261 5.09 21.55 10.37
C GLY A 261 4.82 20.77 9.08
N GLN A 262 3.56 20.61 8.71
CA GLN A 262 3.16 19.92 7.48
C GLN A 262 2.66 20.91 6.42
N THR A 263 2.87 20.59 5.14
CA THR A 263 2.45 21.41 3.99
C THR A 263 1.19 20.90 3.31
N GLU A 264 0.87 19.62 3.50
CA GLU A 264 -0.34 18.97 2.95
C GLU A 264 -0.87 17.95 3.96
N PRO A 265 -2.16 17.58 3.88
CA PRO A 265 -2.71 16.50 4.70
C PRO A 265 -1.94 15.18 4.49
N GLY A 266 -1.65 14.47 5.58
CA GLY A 266 -0.93 13.19 5.52
C GLY A 266 -1.68 12.12 4.75
N LEU A 267 -3.02 12.16 4.72
CA LEU A 267 -3.83 11.26 3.89
C LEU A 267 -3.56 11.45 2.39
N GLN A 268 -3.30 12.68 1.94
CA GLN A 268 -2.93 12.95 0.54
C GLN A 268 -1.54 12.41 0.23
N THR A 269 -0.59 12.60 1.13
CA THR A 269 0.76 12.02 1.03
C THR A 269 0.70 10.50 0.99
N LEU A 270 -0.13 9.90 1.85
CA LEU A 270 -0.37 8.46 1.89
C LEU A 270 -0.99 7.94 0.58
N ALA A 271 -1.97 8.65 0.02
CA ALA A 271 -2.57 8.30 -1.27
C ALA A 271 -1.53 8.28 -2.40
N LYS A 272 -0.69 9.31 -2.50
CA LYS A 272 0.40 9.38 -3.48
C LYS A 272 1.41 8.24 -3.33
N ALA A 273 1.85 7.99 -2.10
CA ALA A 273 2.79 6.93 -1.80
C ALA A 273 2.20 5.54 -2.07
N GLY A 274 0.94 5.30 -1.69
CA GLY A 274 0.23 4.06 -1.97
C GLY A 274 0.06 3.78 -3.45
N PHE A 275 -0.28 4.81 -4.22
CA PHE A 275 -0.41 4.75 -5.67
C PHE A 275 0.93 4.37 -6.33
N ALA A 276 2.02 5.00 -5.90
CA ALA A 276 3.36 4.68 -6.37
C ALA A 276 3.81 3.27 -5.98
N THR A 277 3.51 2.82 -4.75
CA THR A 277 3.83 1.48 -4.24
C THR A 277 3.12 0.40 -5.05
N LEU A 278 1.89 0.64 -5.48
CA LEU A 278 1.14 -0.26 -6.37
C LEU A 278 1.63 -0.25 -7.82
N GLY A 279 2.64 0.56 -8.16
CA GLY A 279 3.17 0.67 -9.52
C GLY A 279 2.19 1.31 -10.51
N LEU A 280 1.33 2.19 -10.01
CA LEU A 280 0.31 2.86 -10.80
C LEU A 280 0.77 4.22 -11.31
N GLN A 281 0.15 4.68 -12.38
CA GLN A 281 0.24 6.04 -12.91
C GLN A 281 -1.10 6.46 -13.51
N THR A 282 -1.27 7.76 -13.73
CA THR A 282 -2.48 8.32 -14.33
C THR A 282 -2.20 8.95 -15.67
N TYR A 283 -3.21 8.97 -16.52
CA TYR A 283 -3.34 9.92 -17.61
C TYR A 283 -4.72 10.57 -17.56
N LEU A 284 -4.86 11.70 -18.24
CA LEU A 284 -6.01 12.58 -18.10
C LEU A 284 -6.78 12.68 -19.41
N THR A 285 -8.11 12.69 -19.31
CA THR A 285 -9.01 13.08 -20.39
C THR A 285 -9.85 14.25 -19.93
N ALA A 286 -10.22 15.14 -20.85
CA ALA A 286 -11.09 16.27 -20.56
C ALA A 286 -12.03 16.54 -21.72
N GLY A 287 -13.24 16.96 -21.37
CA GLY A 287 -14.30 17.36 -22.27
C GLY A 287 -15.42 18.04 -21.50
N PRO A 288 -16.49 18.50 -22.16
CA PRO A 288 -17.58 19.23 -21.50
C PRO A 288 -18.28 18.43 -20.38
N LYS A 289 -18.36 17.12 -20.51
CA LYS A 289 -19.02 16.27 -19.50
C LYS A 289 -18.15 16.03 -18.27
N GLU A 290 -16.87 15.77 -18.48
CA GLU A 290 -15.96 15.44 -17.38
C GLU A 290 -14.50 15.70 -17.72
N ALA A 291 -13.72 16.04 -16.69
CA ALA A 291 -12.28 15.91 -16.64
C ALA A 291 -11.95 14.74 -15.72
N ARG A 292 -11.19 13.75 -16.21
CA ARG A 292 -11.01 12.48 -15.51
C ARG A 292 -9.57 12.00 -15.53
N ALA A 293 -9.12 11.49 -14.38
CA ALA A 293 -7.88 10.74 -14.28
C ALA A 293 -8.17 9.23 -14.42
N TRP A 294 -7.45 8.60 -15.33
CA TRP A 294 -7.51 7.17 -15.57
C TRP A 294 -6.29 6.51 -14.95
N THR A 295 -6.51 5.42 -14.25
CA THR A 295 -5.45 4.65 -13.60
C THR A 295 -4.95 3.56 -14.52
N ILE A 296 -3.63 3.54 -14.74
CA ILE A 296 -2.92 2.52 -15.52
C ILE A 296 -1.68 2.05 -14.75
N HIS A 297 -1.09 0.94 -15.16
CA HIS A 297 0.17 0.48 -14.59
C HIS A 297 1.35 1.21 -15.24
N LYS A 298 2.40 1.43 -14.47
CA LYS A 298 3.68 1.89 -15.03
C LYS A 298 4.19 0.86 -16.03
N GLY A 299 4.52 1.33 -17.23
CA GLY A 299 4.95 0.47 -18.32
C GLY A 299 3.87 0.01 -19.27
N ASP A 300 2.59 0.32 -19.00
CA ASP A 300 1.53 0.07 -19.97
C ASP A 300 1.80 0.80 -21.29
N THR A 301 1.60 0.09 -22.38
CA THR A 301 1.67 0.68 -23.72
C THR A 301 0.45 1.58 -23.97
N ALA A 302 0.55 2.47 -24.95
CA ALA A 302 -0.55 3.37 -25.30
C ALA A 302 -1.85 2.63 -25.69
N PRO A 303 -1.84 1.50 -26.42
CA PRO A 303 -3.04 0.68 -26.62
C PRO A 303 -3.63 0.15 -25.33
N GLN A 304 -2.82 -0.39 -24.42
CA GLN A 304 -3.27 -0.89 -23.12
C GLN A 304 -3.89 0.23 -22.28
N ALA A 305 -3.23 1.39 -22.24
CA ALA A 305 -3.77 2.57 -21.56
C ALA A 305 -5.12 3.02 -22.15
N ALA A 306 -5.27 3.05 -23.46
CA ALA A 306 -6.52 3.37 -24.13
C ALA A 306 -7.61 2.34 -23.84
N GLY A 307 -7.25 1.09 -23.66
CA GLY A 307 -8.14 -0.02 -23.29
C GLY A 307 -8.83 0.16 -21.94
N VAL A 308 -8.23 0.93 -21.03
CA VAL A 308 -8.84 1.26 -19.73
C VAL A 308 -10.09 2.12 -19.89
N ILE A 309 -10.16 2.98 -20.90
CA ILE A 309 -11.35 3.77 -21.23
C ILE A 309 -12.42 2.84 -21.84
N HIS A 310 -12.06 2.10 -22.88
CA HIS A 310 -12.91 1.14 -23.55
C HIS A 310 -12.09 0.14 -24.37
N THR A 311 -12.48 -1.12 -24.37
CA THR A 311 -11.76 -2.19 -25.08
C THR A 311 -11.63 -1.95 -26.60
N ASP A 312 -12.57 -1.22 -27.19
CA ASP A 312 -12.49 -0.86 -28.60
C ASP A 312 -11.35 0.11 -28.91
N PHE A 313 -10.98 0.94 -27.94
CA PHE A 313 -9.84 1.86 -28.10
C PHE A 313 -8.49 1.13 -28.08
N GLU A 314 -8.40 0.02 -27.35
CA GLU A 314 -7.21 -0.83 -27.40
C GLU A 314 -7.07 -1.50 -28.76
N LYS A 315 -8.18 -2.10 -29.26
CA LYS A 315 -8.20 -2.80 -30.57
C LYS A 315 -8.09 -1.87 -31.77
N GLY A 316 -8.65 -0.68 -31.65
CA GLY A 316 -8.67 0.34 -32.70
C GLY A 316 -7.51 1.33 -32.65
N PHE A 317 -6.57 1.17 -31.70
CA PHE A 317 -5.45 2.10 -31.54
C PHE A 317 -4.51 2.02 -32.74
N ILE A 318 -4.24 3.15 -33.36
CA ILE A 318 -3.40 3.22 -34.56
C ILE A 318 -2.03 3.85 -34.20
N ARG A 319 -2.02 4.99 -33.53
CA ARG A 319 -0.82 5.73 -33.09
C ARG A 319 -1.14 6.65 -31.92
#